data_f146b2b26e4bb7e9154765faf6133bdc
#
_entry.id   f146b2b26e4bb7e9154765faf6133bdc
#
_cell.length_a   1.000
_cell.length_b   1.000
_cell.length_c   1.000
_cell.angle_alpha   90.00
_cell.angle_beta   90.00
_cell.angle_gamma   90.00
#
_symmetry.space_group_name_H-M   'P 1'
#
loop_
_entity.id
_entity.type
_entity.pdbx_description
1 polymer ?
#
loop_
_entity_poly.entity_id
_entity_poly.type
_entity_poly.pdbx_seq_one_letter_code
_entity_poly.pdbx_strand_id
1 'polypeptide(L)'
;MEARVVGSLVEKQLTTPQQYPLTLNSLTLACNQSSNRDPVVSFSESRVQAALDSLKQRGLVRFVLPSHGRSVVRYRHVLDENLALDARQLSLVAVLLLRGAQTVGELRSRTERMARFESTAEVESDLDGLARWDDPLVARLPRQPGQKEERWTQLLTPAAGDGSALGRTEGSALEQSERGGGSPAGNSAVAPARAGSDDRTASADGAGRELAELKETLAALRAEVEMLREEVLSLRIELADATGGD
;
A
#
# COMPACT_ATOMS: atom_id res chain seq x y z
N MET A 1 0.14 3.09 8.22
CA MET A 1 1.02 1.91 8.36
C MET A 1 1.56 1.42 7.00
N GLU A 2 0.72 1.22 6.02
CA GLU A 2 1.10 0.79 4.66
C GLU A 2 2.21 1.65 4.05
N ALA A 3 2.10 2.98 4.16
CA ALA A 3 3.16 3.90 3.72
C ALA A 3 4.54 3.52 4.29
N ARG A 4 4.60 3.19 5.60
CA ARG A 4 5.84 2.80 6.27
C ARG A 4 6.40 1.50 5.71
N VAL A 5 5.55 0.51 5.43
CA VAL A 5 5.96 -0.79 4.87
C VAL A 5 6.51 -0.61 3.46
N VAL A 6 5.78 0.05 2.56
CA VAL A 6 6.23 0.30 1.19
C VAL A 6 7.49 1.17 1.16
N GLY A 7 7.49 2.28 1.89
CA GLY A 7 8.66 3.16 1.96
C GLY A 7 9.92 2.45 2.48
N SER A 8 9.76 1.54 3.47
CA SER A 8 10.89 0.74 3.98
C SER A 8 11.40 -0.26 2.95
N LEU A 9 10.51 -0.89 2.15
CA LEU A 9 10.91 -1.78 1.08
C LEU A 9 11.70 -1.02 -0.01
N VAL A 10 11.20 0.13 -0.46
CA VAL A 10 11.89 0.96 -1.45
C VAL A 10 13.24 1.44 -0.94
N GLU A 11 13.28 2.01 0.27
CA GLU A 11 14.56 2.45 0.87
C GLU A 11 15.58 1.31 0.91
N LYS A 12 15.19 0.10 1.34
CA LYS A 12 16.12 -1.03 1.45
C LYS A 12 16.56 -1.60 0.11
N GLN A 13 15.72 -1.57 -0.91
CA GLN A 13 16.15 -1.89 -2.27
C GLN A 13 17.26 -0.96 -2.74
N LEU A 14 17.11 0.35 -2.51
CA LEU A 14 18.06 1.36 -2.97
C LEU A 14 19.34 1.44 -2.12
N THR A 15 19.24 1.19 -0.80
CA THR A 15 20.39 1.37 0.12
C THR A 15 21.13 0.08 0.48
N THR A 16 20.45 -1.06 0.47
CA THR A 16 21.01 -2.37 0.84
C THR A 16 20.53 -3.49 -0.08
N PRO A 17 20.78 -3.40 -1.40
CA PRO A 17 20.25 -4.37 -2.39
C PRO A 17 20.69 -5.80 -2.12
N GLN A 18 21.84 -6.02 -1.48
CA GLN A 18 22.35 -7.35 -1.14
C GLN A 18 21.46 -8.09 -0.12
N GLN A 19 20.67 -7.35 0.68
CA GLN A 19 19.76 -7.91 1.68
C GLN A 19 18.30 -7.93 1.20
N TYR A 20 18.06 -7.47 0.00
CA TYR A 20 16.73 -7.37 -0.61
C TYR A 20 16.48 -8.56 -1.56
N PRO A 21 15.29 -9.14 -1.62
CA PRO A 21 14.05 -8.86 -0.88
C PRO A 21 14.11 -9.22 0.61
N LEU A 22 13.28 -8.53 1.45
CA LEU A 22 13.34 -8.63 2.91
C LEU A 22 12.48 -9.78 3.46
N THR A 23 12.92 -10.40 4.56
CA THR A 23 12.05 -11.25 5.38
C THR A 23 11.10 -10.39 6.22
N LEU A 24 10.03 -10.98 6.80
CA LEU A 24 9.10 -10.28 7.68
C LEU A 24 9.82 -9.61 8.86
N ASN A 25 10.71 -10.32 9.53
CA ASN A 25 11.50 -9.79 10.64
C ASN A 25 12.35 -8.59 10.18
N SER A 26 13.13 -8.74 9.09
CA SER A 26 13.96 -7.65 8.56
C SER A 26 13.15 -6.42 8.17
N LEU A 27 11.97 -6.62 7.59
CA LEU A 27 11.05 -5.54 7.25
C LEU A 27 10.46 -4.87 8.49
N THR A 28 10.08 -5.64 9.50
CA THR A 28 9.59 -5.11 10.78
C THR A 28 10.66 -4.24 11.44
N LEU A 29 11.91 -4.71 11.50
CA LEU A 29 13.04 -3.91 11.97
C LEU A 29 13.24 -2.64 11.15
N ALA A 30 13.13 -2.72 9.81
CA ALA A 30 13.24 -1.56 8.94
C ALA A 30 12.11 -0.54 9.16
N CYS A 31 10.87 -0.99 9.42
CA CYS A 31 9.75 -0.12 9.75
C CYS A 31 9.95 0.63 11.08
N ASN A 32 10.55 -0.02 12.06
CA ASN A 32 10.73 0.45 13.43
C ASN A 32 12.05 1.19 13.68
N GLN A 33 12.84 1.46 12.64
CA GLN A 33 14.08 2.23 12.79
C GLN A 33 13.81 3.59 13.45
N SER A 34 14.73 4.04 14.30
CA SER A 34 14.68 5.36 14.95
C SER A 34 15.12 6.50 14.04
N SER A 35 15.90 6.20 12.99
CA SER A 35 16.40 7.19 12.02
C SER A 35 15.64 7.12 10.70
N ASN A 36 15.55 8.25 10.01
CA ASN A 36 14.87 8.39 8.71
C ASN A 36 13.40 7.98 8.71
N ARG A 37 12.74 8.11 9.86
CA ARG A 37 11.33 7.80 10.08
C ARG A 37 10.66 8.95 10.83
N ASP A 38 9.46 9.32 10.38
CA ASP A 38 8.62 10.28 11.07
C ASP A 38 7.15 9.87 10.88
N PRO A 39 6.42 9.62 11.99
CA PRO A 39 6.91 9.44 13.35
C PRO A 39 7.72 8.15 13.54
N VAL A 40 8.52 8.06 14.59
CA VAL A 40 9.11 6.79 15.04
C VAL A 40 8.00 5.92 15.62
N VAL A 41 7.97 4.65 15.21
CA VAL A 41 6.91 3.69 15.58
C VAL A 41 7.50 2.37 16.06
N SER A 42 6.67 1.57 16.74
CA SER A 42 6.98 0.20 17.14
C SER A 42 5.84 -0.72 16.70
N PHE A 43 5.93 -1.23 15.47
CA PHE A 43 4.97 -2.18 14.92
C PHE A 43 5.37 -3.61 15.29
N SER A 44 4.39 -4.45 15.62
CA SER A 44 4.57 -5.90 15.71
C SER A 44 4.65 -6.54 14.32
N GLU A 45 5.26 -7.71 14.21
CA GLU A 45 5.29 -8.48 12.96
C GLU A 45 3.89 -8.77 12.42
N SER A 46 2.91 -9.08 13.30
CA SER A 46 1.53 -9.33 12.89
C SER A 46 0.89 -8.11 12.22
N ARG A 47 1.16 -6.89 12.71
CA ARG A 47 0.68 -5.66 12.08
C ARG A 47 1.35 -5.40 10.73
N VAL A 48 2.66 -5.67 10.64
CA VAL A 48 3.39 -5.54 9.36
C VAL A 48 2.87 -6.56 8.35
N GLN A 49 2.60 -7.81 8.78
CA GLN A 49 2.03 -8.84 7.91
C GLN A 49 0.64 -8.43 7.38
N ALA A 50 -0.24 -7.93 8.23
CA ALA A 50 -1.57 -7.45 7.79
C ALA A 50 -1.47 -6.30 6.76
N ALA A 51 -0.49 -5.39 6.93
CA ALA A 51 -0.23 -4.34 5.95
C ALA A 51 0.31 -4.90 4.63
N LEU A 52 1.18 -5.92 4.68
CA LEU A 52 1.69 -6.61 3.48
C LEU A 52 0.58 -7.30 2.70
N ASP A 53 -0.37 -7.94 3.38
CA ASP A 53 -1.50 -8.63 2.74
C ASP A 53 -2.41 -7.61 2.01
N SER A 54 -2.70 -6.48 2.64
CA SER A 54 -3.43 -5.37 2.01
C SER A 54 -2.68 -4.79 0.80
N LEU A 55 -1.37 -4.54 0.94
CA LEU A 55 -0.53 -4.01 -0.13
C LEU A 55 -0.38 -4.98 -1.30
N LYS A 56 -0.37 -6.29 -1.04
CA LYS A 56 -0.38 -7.33 -2.07
C LYS A 56 -1.67 -7.29 -2.89
N GLN A 57 -2.83 -7.17 -2.22
CA GLN A 57 -4.13 -7.03 -2.90
C GLN A 57 -4.20 -5.79 -3.78
N ARG A 58 -3.53 -4.71 -3.39
CA ARG A 58 -3.41 -3.46 -4.15
C ARG A 58 -2.32 -3.49 -5.24
N GLY A 59 -1.60 -4.61 -5.39
CA GLY A 59 -0.55 -4.76 -6.38
C GLY A 59 0.70 -3.90 -6.14
N LEU A 60 0.95 -3.46 -4.89
CA LEU A 60 2.11 -2.63 -4.53
C LEU A 60 3.29 -3.43 -3.98
N VAL A 61 3.02 -4.67 -3.53
CA VAL A 61 4.01 -5.60 -2.96
C VAL A 61 3.82 -6.99 -3.55
N ARG A 62 4.93 -7.70 -3.78
CA ARG A 62 4.96 -9.10 -4.21
C ARG A 62 5.66 -9.95 -3.17
N PHE A 63 5.13 -11.15 -2.92
CA PHE A 63 5.75 -12.16 -2.09
C PHE A 63 6.66 -13.03 -2.95
N VAL A 64 7.88 -13.19 -2.52
CA VAL A 64 8.89 -14.03 -3.17
C VAL A 64 8.98 -15.32 -2.37
N LEU A 65 8.45 -16.39 -2.96
CA LEU A 65 8.49 -17.72 -2.35
C LEU A 65 9.88 -18.34 -2.52
N PRO A 66 10.32 -19.14 -1.56
CA PRO A 66 11.57 -19.86 -1.68
C PRO A 66 11.46 -20.93 -2.79
N SER A 67 12.49 -21.02 -3.60
CA SER A 67 12.57 -22.03 -4.67
C SER A 67 12.90 -23.45 -4.16
N HIS A 68 13.57 -23.58 -3.01
CA HIS A 68 13.99 -24.86 -2.42
C HIS A 68 14.09 -24.81 -0.90
N GLY A 69 13.70 -25.89 -0.21
CA GLY A 69 14.04 -26.19 1.19
C GLY A 69 13.37 -25.30 2.25
N ARG A 70 14.09 -25.08 3.37
CA ARG A 70 13.63 -24.33 4.55
C ARG A 70 13.71 -22.80 4.41
N SER A 71 13.68 -22.27 3.20
CA SER A 71 13.78 -20.83 2.97
C SER A 71 12.52 -20.10 3.42
N VAL A 72 12.70 -18.86 3.88
CA VAL A 72 11.63 -18.02 4.41
C VAL A 72 11.06 -17.14 3.29
N VAL A 73 9.75 -16.89 3.31
CA VAL A 73 9.08 -15.93 2.41
C VAL A 73 9.74 -14.56 2.54
N ARG A 74 9.98 -13.92 1.41
CA ARG A 74 10.53 -12.57 1.31
C ARG A 74 9.55 -11.64 0.62
N TYR A 75 9.71 -10.35 0.83
CA TYR A 75 8.80 -9.32 0.38
C TYR A 75 9.55 -8.26 -0.42
N ARG A 76 8.96 -7.85 -1.54
CA ARG A 76 9.48 -6.76 -2.38
C ARG A 76 8.35 -5.84 -2.80
N HIS A 77 8.63 -4.57 -2.99
CA HIS A 77 7.72 -3.67 -3.69
C HIS A 77 7.78 -3.96 -5.21
N VAL A 78 6.81 -3.44 -5.93
CA VAL A 78 6.72 -3.55 -7.39
C VAL A 78 6.40 -2.19 -8.04
N LEU A 79 6.75 -1.10 -7.37
CA LEU A 79 6.51 0.26 -7.88
C LEU A 79 7.36 0.56 -9.12
N ASP A 80 8.59 0.05 -9.15
CA ASP A 80 9.50 0.13 -10.30
C ASP A 80 8.93 -0.57 -11.54
N GLU A 81 8.33 -1.75 -11.35
CA GLU A 81 7.74 -2.53 -12.44
C GLU A 81 6.38 -1.97 -12.89
N ASN A 82 5.48 -1.72 -11.93
CA ASN A 82 4.09 -1.37 -12.23
C ASN A 82 3.92 0.09 -12.66
N LEU A 83 4.79 0.98 -12.19
CA LEU A 83 4.71 2.42 -12.43
C LEU A 83 5.90 2.94 -13.25
N ALA A 84 6.82 2.06 -13.67
CA ALA A 84 8.03 2.40 -14.42
C ALA A 84 8.87 3.54 -13.77
N LEU A 85 8.90 3.58 -12.42
CA LEU A 85 9.65 4.58 -11.67
C LEU A 85 11.14 4.30 -11.70
N ASP A 86 11.95 5.31 -11.98
CA ASP A 86 13.40 5.24 -11.86
C ASP A 86 13.87 5.38 -10.39
N ALA A 87 15.18 5.21 -10.15
CA ALA A 87 15.75 5.27 -8.81
C ALA A 87 15.59 6.65 -8.15
N ARG A 88 15.59 7.74 -8.92
CA ARG A 88 15.39 9.10 -8.41
C ARG A 88 13.97 9.29 -7.93
N GLN A 89 13.00 8.96 -8.76
CA GLN A 89 11.57 9.03 -8.45
C GLN A 89 11.21 8.14 -7.27
N LEU A 90 11.71 6.88 -7.25
CA LEU A 90 11.55 5.97 -6.11
C LEU A 90 12.10 6.55 -4.82
N SER A 91 13.26 7.22 -4.85
CA SER A 91 13.86 7.82 -3.66
C SER A 91 13.01 8.94 -3.07
N LEU A 92 12.39 9.79 -3.92
CA LEU A 92 11.47 10.86 -3.50
C LEU A 92 10.21 10.27 -2.86
N VAL A 93 9.60 9.31 -3.53
CA VAL A 93 8.42 8.61 -3.03
C VAL A 93 8.71 7.92 -1.69
N ALA A 94 9.87 7.25 -1.55
CA ALA A 94 10.28 6.60 -0.31
C ALA A 94 10.39 7.58 0.86
N VAL A 95 11.01 8.75 0.67
CA VAL A 95 11.12 9.77 1.72
C VAL A 95 9.74 10.27 2.13
N LEU A 96 8.85 10.55 1.18
CA LEU A 96 7.49 10.99 1.47
C LEU A 96 6.66 9.93 2.20
N LEU A 97 6.81 8.65 1.85
CA LEU A 97 6.16 7.52 2.54
C LEU A 97 6.68 7.31 3.96
N LEU A 98 7.96 7.57 4.20
CA LEU A 98 8.62 7.32 5.50
C LEU A 98 8.51 8.50 6.47
N ARG A 99 8.38 9.72 5.96
CA ARG A 99 8.48 10.95 6.76
C ARG A 99 7.30 11.91 6.59
N GLY A 100 6.32 11.57 5.75
CA GLY A 100 5.21 12.46 5.45
C GLY A 100 5.61 13.66 4.57
N ALA A 101 4.88 14.76 4.69
CA ALA A 101 5.05 15.92 3.83
C ALA A 101 6.40 16.62 4.04
N GLN A 102 7.12 16.90 2.93
CA GLN A 102 8.48 17.44 2.91
C GLN A 102 8.60 18.62 1.94
N THR A 103 9.50 19.57 2.24
CA THR A 103 9.91 20.60 1.27
C THR A 103 10.88 20.02 0.23
N VAL A 104 11.07 20.70 -0.88
CA VAL A 104 12.02 20.30 -1.94
C VAL A 104 13.45 20.21 -1.39
N GLY A 105 13.87 21.15 -0.54
CA GLY A 105 15.17 21.15 0.11
C GLY A 105 15.36 19.96 1.06
N GLU A 106 14.32 19.61 1.85
CA GLU A 106 14.33 18.44 2.72
C GLU A 106 14.42 17.14 1.91
N LEU A 107 13.68 17.03 0.79
CA LEU A 107 13.73 15.87 -0.09
C LEU A 107 15.11 15.68 -0.67
N ARG A 108 15.74 16.74 -1.22
CA ARG A 108 17.10 16.66 -1.77
C ARG A 108 18.09 16.11 -0.75
N SER A 109 18.09 16.65 0.46
CA SER A 109 19.01 16.21 1.51
C SER A 109 18.75 14.78 1.98
N ARG A 110 17.48 14.36 2.08
CA ARG A 110 17.09 13.06 2.63
C ARG A 110 17.20 11.92 1.64
N THR A 111 17.30 12.22 0.34
CA THR A 111 17.47 11.21 -0.72
C THR A 111 18.92 10.86 -1.01
N GLU A 112 19.91 11.62 -0.53
CA GLU A 112 21.35 11.48 -0.88
C GLU A 112 21.90 10.05 -0.78
N ARG A 113 21.39 9.24 0.15
CA ARG A 113 21.80 7.83 0.33
C ARG A 113 21.15 6.87 -0.67
N MET A 114 20.10 7.29 -1.35
CA MET A 114 19.32 6.48 -2.29
C MET A 114 19.55 6.90 -3.74
N ALA A 115 19.50 8.21 -3.99
CA ALA A 115 19.75 8.81 -5.28
C ALA A 115 20.28 10.24 -5.11
N ARG A 116 21.14 10.67 -6.04
CA ARG A 116 21.75 12.01 -6.00
C ARG A 116 20.98 12.95 -6.89
N PHE A 117 20.73 14.17 -6.38
CA PHE A 117 20.17 15.30 -7.09
C PHE A 117 21.17 16.45 -7.06
N GLU A 118 21.53 16.99 -8.22
CA GLU A 118 22.49 18.09 -8.30
C GLU A 118 21.88 19.40 -7.80
N SER A 119 20.56 19.59 -7.99
CA SER A 119 19.86 20.81 -7.59
C SER A 119 18.47 20.54 -7.02
N THR A 120 17.90 21.52 -6.33
CA THR A 120 16.49 21.49 -5.93
C THR A 120 15.55 21.56 -7.14
N ALA A 121 15.98 22.19 -8.23
CA ALA A 121 15.20 22.27 -9.47
C ALA A 121 14.98 20.88 -10.11
N GLU A 122 15.95 19.98 -10.02
CA GLU A 122 15.77 18.58 -10.47
C GLU A 122 14.75 17.83 -9.62
N VAL A 123 14.82 17.99 -8.29
CA VAL A 123 13.81 17.40 -7.38
C VAL A 123 12.42 17.91 -7.72
N GLU A 124 12.27 19.20 -7.94
CA GLU A 124 10.98 19.81 -8.29
C GLU A 124 10.47 19.33 -9.64
N SER A 125 11.35 19.20 -10.63
CA SER A 125 11.01 18.66 -11.95
C SER A 125 10.50 17.21 -11.88
N ASP A 126 11.16 16.35 -11.09
CA ASP A 126 10.73 14.95 -10.92
C ASP A 126 9.40 14.87 -10.17
N LEU A 127 9.20 15.69 -9.12
CA LEU A 127 7.93 15.77 -8.39
C LEU A 127 6.78 16.28 -9.27
N ASP A 128 7.02 17.34 -10.05
CA ASP A 128 6.04 17.86 -11.00
C ASP A 128 5.69 16.83 -12.08
N GLY A 129 6.67 16.03 -12.50
CA GLY A 129 6.43 14.90 -13.40
C GLY A 129 5.47 13.88 -12.79
N LEU A 130 5.73 13.45 -11.56
CA LEU A 130 4.89 12.47 -10.85
C LEU A 130 3.48 13.01 -10.48
N ALA A 131 3.34 14.33 -10.35
CA ALA A 131 2.07 15.00 -10.05
C ALA A 131 1.17 15.18 -11.28
N ARG A 132 1.74 15.11 -12.50
CA ARG A 132 0.97 15.30 -13.77
C ARG A 132 0.40 14.00 -14.33
N TRP A 133 0.61 12.87 -13.70
CA TRP A 133 0.04 11.61 -14.13
C TRP A 133 -1.49 11.62 -14.00
N ASP A 134 -2.18 10.80 -14.79
CA ASP A 134 -3.64 10.62 -14.69
C ASP A 134 -4.06 10.16 -13.30
N ASP A 135 -3.23 9.30 -12.68
CA ASP A 135 -3.31 8.91 -11.27
C ASP A 135 -2.04 9.43 -10.55
N PRO A 136 -2.06 10.64 -10.00
CA PRO A 136 -0.88 11.28 -9.49
C PRO A 136 -0.34 10.58 -8.23
N LEU A 137 0.98 10.41 -8.17
CA LEU A 137 1.65 9.73 -7.06
C LEU A 137 2.00 10.68 -5.92
N VAL A 138 2.11 11.97 -6.21
CA VAL A 138 2.45 13.02 -5.24
C VAL A 138 1.59 14.26 -5.49
N ALA A 139 1.43 15.07 -4.45
CA ALA A 139 0.74 16.36 -4.56
C ALA A 139 1.50 17.44 -3.80
N ARG A 140 1.43 18.66 -4.32
CA ARG A 140 1.91 19.86 -3.67
C ARG A 140 0.84 20.35 -2.68
N LEU A 141 1.21 20.52 -1.42
CA LEU A 141 0.32 21.04 -0.38
C LEU A 141 0.41 22.55 -0.32
N PRO A 142 -0.71 23.24 -0.13
CA PRO A 142 -0.71 24.68 0.08
C PRO A 142 0.07 25.05 1.34
N ARG A 143 0.73 26.20 1.30
CA ARG A 143 1.48 26.73 2.47
C ARG A 143 0.55 26.97 3.64
N GLN A 144 0.90 26.43 4.78
CA GLN A 144 0.18 26.72 6.03
C GLN A 144 0.72 27.99 6.71
N PRO A 145 -0.07 28.66 7.55
CA PRO A 145 0.40 29.78 8.34
C PRO A 145 1.67 29.43 9.12
N GLY A 146 2.72 30.27 8.98
CA GLY A 146 4.02 30.04 9.60
C GLY A 146 5.03 29.19 8.78
N GLN A 147 4.60 28.57 7.69
CA GLN A 147 5.51 27.85 6.78
C GLN A 147 6.10 28.79 5.74
N LYS A 148 7.44 28.69 5.54
CA LYS A 148 8.14 29.49 4.53
C LYS A 148 8.02 28.92 3.12
N GLU A 149 7.92 27.58 3.01
CA GLU A 149 7.94 26.84 1.77
C GLU A 149 6.74 25.88 1.66
N GLU A 150 6.35 25.57 0.44
CA GLU A 150 5.38 24.55 0.14
C GLU A 150 5.97 23.15 0.42
N ARG A 151 5.09 22.19 0.69
CA ARG A 151 5.48 20.82 0.96
C ARG A 151 4.83 19.88 -0.05
N TRP A 152 5.51 18.79 -0.34
CA TRP A 152 5.00 17.71 -1.15
C TRP A 152 4.60 16.53 -0.27
N THR A 153 3.53 15.85 -0.65
CA THR A 153 3.05 14.62 0.00
C THR A 153 2.84 13.51 -1.03
N GLN A 154 2.82 12.26 -0.57
CA GLN A 154 2.50 11.09 -1.40
C GLN A 154 1.00 10.83 -1.42
N LEU A 155 0.49 10.22 -2.50
CA LEU A 155 -0.92 9.84 -2.69
C LEU A 155 -1.12 8.32 -2.81
N LEU A 156 -0.05 7.53 -2.80
CA LEU A 156 -0.09 6.06 -2.94
C LEU A 156 -0.84 5.35 -1.80
N THR A 157 -0.80 5.93 -0.60
CA THR A 157 -1.46 5.34 0.57
C THR A 157 -2.21 6.42 1.34
N PRO A 158 -3.33 6.08 2.00
CA PRO A 158 -4.04 7.04 2.85
C PRO A 158 -3.08 7.67 3.87
N ALA A 159 -3.19 8.96 4.08
CA ALA A 159 -2.41 9.68 5.08
C ALA A 159 -2.63 9.05 6.46
N ALA A 160 -1.53 8.76 7.18
CA ALA A 160 -1.62 8.30 8.56
C ALA A 160 -2.06 9.48 9.44
N GLY A 161 -3.36 9.57 9.75
CA GLY A 161 -3.85 10.36 10.88
C GLY A 161 -3.90 11.88 10.68
N ASP A 162 -4.58 12.35 9.64
CA ASP A 162 -5.31 13.60 9.73
C ASP A 162 -6.76 13.31 9.32
N GLY A 163 -7.64 13.36 10.31
CA GLY A 163 -9.09 13.37 10.08
C GLY A 163 -9.52 14.72 9.47
N SER A 164 -8.95 15.06 8.30
CA SER A 164 -9.43 16.14 7.45
C SER A 164 -9.70 15.56 6.07
N ALA A 165 -10.97 15.32 5.84
CA ALA A 165 -11.56 14.94 4.58
C ALA A 165 -11.08 15.87 3.46
N LEU A 166 -10.34 15.33 2.50
CA LEU A 166 -10.44 15.85 1.14
C LEU A 166 -11.74 15.29 0.56
N GLY A 167 -12.77 16.13 0.64
CA GLY A 167 -14.11 15.84 0.14
C GLY A 167 -14.05 15.52 -1.34
N ARG A 168 -14.56 14.35 -1.67
CA ARG A 168 -15.18 14.16 -2.97
C ARG A 168 -16.39 15.10 -3.03
N THR A 169 -16.31 16.09 -3.87
CA THR A 169 -17.46 16.87 -4.29
C THR A 169 -18.34 16.00 -5.18
N GLU A 170 -19.34 15.38 -4.59
CA GLU A 170 -20.55 15.04 -5.31
C GLU A 170 -21.60 16.03 -4.85
N GLY A 171 -21.98 16.89 -5.80
CA GLY A 171 -23.08 17.82 -5.59
C GLY A 171 -24.43 17.10 -5.61
N SER A 172 -25.26 17.40 -4.64
CA SER A 172 -26.70 17.55 -4.85
C SER A 172 -27.27 18.36 -3.72
N ALA A 173 -28.04 19.34 -4.13
CA ALA A 173 -28.65 20.39 -3.35
C ALA A 173 -29.96 19.92 -2.68
N LEU A 174 -30.37 20.78 -1.71
CA LEU A 174 -31.73 20.99 -1.18
C LEU A 174 -32.23 19.96 -0.14
N GLU A 175 -32.77 20.27 1.01
CA GLU A 175 -33.58 21.44 1.43
C GLU A 175 -33.67 21.48 2.97
N GLN A 176 -33.97 22.65 3.46
CA GLN A 176 -34.19 23.07 4.84
C GLN A 176 -35.48 22.45 5.43
N SER A 177 -35.54 22.22 6.73
CA SER A 177 -36.55 22.83 7.59
C SER A 177 -36.51 22.33 9.05
N GLU A 178 -36.26 23.22 9.93
CA GLU A 178 -36.92 23.69 11.16
C GLU A 178 -37.36 22.73 12.29
N ARG A 179 -36.79 23.05 13.46
CA ARG A 179 -37.35 23.31 14.80
C ARG A 179 -38.00 22.23 15.67
N GLY A 180 -37.54 22.26 16.92
CA GLY A 180 -38.36 22.13 18.13
C GLY A 180 -38.04 20.89 18.99
N GLY A 181 -37.33 20.97 20.07
CA GLY A 181 -37.73 21.41 21.38
C GLY A 181 -38.28 20.26 22.23
N GLY A 182 -37.63 19.97 23.39
CA GLY A 182 -38.31 19.36 24.50
C GLY A 182 -37.72 18.05 25.07
N SER A 183 -36.93 18.16 26.13
CA SER A 183 -36.81 17.18 27.21
C SER A 183 -37.94 17.43 28.23
N PRO A 184 -38.35 16.57 29.19
CA PRO A 184 -37.57 15.61 29.95
C PRO A 184 -38.28 14.31 30.45
N ALA A 185 -37.45 13.41 31.01
CA ALA A 185 -37.66 12.51 32.16
C ALA A 185 -38.83 11.51 32.22
N GLY A 186 -38.46 10.28 32.65
CA GLY A 186 -39.40 9.34 33.26
C GLY A 186 -39.05 7.85 33.16
N ASN A 187 -38.30 7.42 34.09
CA ASN A 187 -38.24 6.17 34.87
C ASN A 187 -39.23 5.03 34.56
N SER A 188 -38.73 3.81 34.60
CA SER A 188 -39.22 2.62 35.30
C SER A 188 -39.38 1.31 34.46
N ALA A 189 -38.51 0.41 34.79
CA ALA A 189 -38.68 -1.03 35.11
C ALA A 189 -39.57 -1.97 34.25
N VAL A 190 -39.00 -3.20 34.13
CA VAL A 190 -39.58 -4.57 34.10
C VAL A 190 -39.30 -5.35 32.81
N ALA A 191 -38.47 -6.36 32.95
CA ALA A 191 -38.33 -7.54 32.07
C ALA A 191 -39.51 -8.50 32.31
N PRO A 192 -39.58 -9.73 31.70
CA PRO A 192 -38.97 -10.32 30.49
C PRO A 192 -40.01 -11.05 29.59
N ALA A 193 -39.65 -11.43 28.39
CA ALA A 193 -40.07 -12.71 27.78
C ALA A 193 -39.50 -12.98 26.38
N ARG A 194 -38.76 -14.05 26.30
CA ARG A 194 -38.69 -15.19 25.39
C ARG A 194 -39.02 -15.05 23.90
N ALA A 195 -38.10 -15.68 23.16
CA ALA A 195 -38.26 -16.50 21.95
C ALA A 195 -37.99 -15.80 20.59
N GLY A 196 -36.99 -16.37 19.87
CA GLY A 196 -36.64 -16.05 18.50
C GLY A 196 -35.29 -16.65 18.11
N SER A 197 -35.16 -17.99 18.26
CA SER A 197 -34.08 -18.79 17.68
C SER A 197 -34.48 -19.19 16.28
N ASP A 198 -34.09 -18.42 15.22
CA ASP A 198 -34.18 -18.96 13.84
C ASP A 198 -33.29 -18.19 12.81
N ASP A 199 -32.48 -17.23 13.23
CA ASP A 199 -31.67 -16.41 12.27
C ASP A 199 -30.19 -16.79 12.17
N ARG A 200 -29.79 -17.90 12.80
CA ARG A 200 -28.37 -18.36 12.74
C ARG A 200 -28.10 -19.45 11.70
N THR A 201 -29.10 -20.10 11.16
CA THR A 201 -28.96 -21.20 10.20
C THR A 201 -28.86 -20.68 8.76
N ALA A 202 -29.53 -19.60 8.42
CA ALA A 202 -29.48 -19.01 7.07
C ALA A 202 -28.12 -18.36 6.75
N SER A 203 -27.39 -17.83 7.74
CA SER A 203 -26.08 -17.22 7.56
C SER A 203 -24.95 -18.24 7.38
N ALA A 204 -25.10 -19.44 7.95
CA ALA A 204 -24.09 -20.50 7.82
C ALA A 204 -24.14 -21.19 6.45
N ASP A 205 -25.33 -21.33 5.87
CA ASP A 205 -25.50 -21.91 4.54
C ASP A 205 -25.05 -21.00 3.40
N GLY A 206 -25.20 -19.68 3.57
CA GLY A 206 -24.67 -18.68 2.63
C GLY A 206 -23.14 -18.69 2.57
N ALA A 207 -22.49 -18.64 3.72
CA ALA A 207 -21.03 -18.70 3.82
C ALA A 207 -20.44 -20.04 3.30
N GLY A 208 -21.18 -21.13 3.47
CA GLY A 208 -20.79 -22.44 2.95
C GLY A 208 -20.80 -22.50 1.41
N ARG A 209 -21.79 -21.87 0.77
CA ARG A 209 -21.89 -21.78 -0.69
C ARG A 209 -20.81 -20.87 -1.28
N GLU A 210 -20.61 -19.70 -0.71
CA GLU A 210 -19.52 -18.78 -1.13
C GLU A 210 -18.15 -19.43 -1.01
N LEU A 211 -17.90 -20.19 0.06
CA LEU A 211 -16.66 -20.94 0.23
C LEU A 211 -16.48 -22.06 -0.81
N ALA A 212 -17.58 -22.72 -1.21
CA ALA A 212 -17.55 -23.75 -2.25
C ALA A 212 -17.26 -23.14 -3.63
N GLU A 213 -17.93 -22.05 -4.00
CA GLU A 213 -17.68 -21.30 -5.25
C GLU A 213 -16.27 -20.76 -5.31
N LEU A 214 -15.73 -20.23 -4.19
CA LEU A 214 -14.35 -19.76 -4.12
C LEU A 214 -13.34 -20.88 -4.32
N LYS A 215 -13.60 -22.08 -3.79
CA LYS A 215 -12.74 -23.26 -3.99
C LYS A 215 -12.76 -23.73 -5.42
N GLU A 216 -13.91 -23.71 -6.07
CA GLU A 216 -14.06 -24.10 -7.46
C GLU A 216 -13.35 -23.14 -8.42
N THR A 217 -13.53 -21.81 -8.21
CA THR A 217 -12.82 -20.79 -8.96
C THR A 217 -11.30 -20.87 -8.76
N LEU A 218 -10.85 -21.20 -7.56
CA LEU A 218 -9.43 -21.37 -7.24
C LEU A 218 -8.83 -22.62 -7.88
N ALA A 219 -9.63 -23.69 -8.01
CA ALA A 219 -9.22 -24.89 -8.73
C ALA A 219 -9.13 -24.65 -10.24
N ALA A 220 -10.08 -23.94 -10.83
CA ALA A 220 -10.07 -23.55 -12.24
C ALA A 220 -8.85 -22.67 -12.57
N LEU A 221 -8.58 -21.67 -11.74
CA LEU A 221 -7.43 -20.77 -11.92
C LEU A 221 -6.09 -21.52 -11.81
N ARG A 222 -6.00 -22.51 -10.92
CA ARG A 222 -4.79 -23.36 -10.82
C ARG A 222 -4.58 -24.21 -12.08
N ALA A 223 -5.65 -24.76 -12.65
CA ALA A 223 -5.57 -25.51 -13.89
C ALA A 223 -5.10 -24.64 -15.06
N GLU A 224 -5.61 -23.41 -15.15
CA GLU A 224 -5.20 -22.44 -16.17
C GLU A 224 -3.71 -22.03 -16.02
N VAL A 225 -3.23 -21.82 -14.80
CA VAL A 225 -1.83 -21.53 -14.53
C VAL A 225 -0.91 -22.71 -14.93
N GLU A 226 -1.34 -23.94 -14.70
CA GLU A 226 -0.54 -25.12 -15.15
C GLU A 226 -0.51 -25.24 -16.68
N MET A 227 -1.63 -25.04 -17.37
CA MET A 227 -1.64 -25.01 -18.83
C MET A 227 -0.70 -23.93 -19.41
N LEU A 228 -0.76 -22.70 -18.86
CA LEU A 228 0.14 -21.62 -19.29
C LEU A 228 1.60 -21.92 -19.01
N ARG A 229 1.91 -22.65 -17.95
CA ARG A 229 3.29 -23.10 -17.65
C ARG A 229 3.78 -24.11 -18.67
N GLU A 230 2.93 -25.05 -19.05
CA GLU A 230 3.28 -26.05 -20.09
C GLU A 230 3.49 -25.36 -21.44
N GLU A 231 2.65 -24.39 -21.79
CA GLU A 231 2.79 -23.62 -23.02
C GLU A 231 4.09 -22.80 -23.04
N VAL A 232 4.45 -22.14 -21.94
CA VAL A 232 5.73 -21.42 -21.80
C VAL A 232 6.93 -22.37 -21.90
N LEU A 233 6.82 -23.58 -21.36
CA LEU A 233 7.88 -24.59 -21.48
C LEU A 233 8.02 -25.06 -22.93
N SER A 234 6.93 -25.30 -23.63
CA SER A 234 6.92 -25.67 -25.05
C SER A 234 7.58 -24.60 -25.92
N LEU A 235 7.16 -23.34 -25.75
CA LEU A 235 7.73 -22.20 -26.46
C LEU A 235 9.24 -22.00 -26.17
N ARG A 236 9.68 -22.29 -24.95
CA ARG A 236 11.11 -22.25 -24.61
C ARG A 236 11.93 -23.32 -25.31
N ILE A 237 11.37 -24.52 -25.45
CA ILE A 237 12.01 -25.62 -26.20
C ILE A 237 12.10 -25.25 -27.68
N GLU A 238 11.00 -24.78 -28.26
CA GLU A 238 10.97 -24.34 -29.68
C GLU A 238 11.97 -23.20 -29.95
N LEU A 239 12.08 -22.26 -29.02
CA LEU A 239 13.05 -21.16 -29.14
C LEU A 239 14.50 -21.66 -29.03
N ALA A 240 14.77 -22.65 -28.15
CA ALA A 240 16.08 -23.23 -27.97
C ALA A 240 16.51 -24.03 -29.24
N ASP A 241 15.58 -24.78 -29.84
CA ASP A 241 15.80 -25.50 -31.08
C ASP A 241 16.01 -24.54 -32.28
N ALA A 242 15.32 -23.41 -32.32
CA ALA A 242 15.47 -22.40 -33.34
C ALA A 242 16.78 -21.59 -33.24
N THR A 243 17.37 -21.49 -32.03
CA THR A 243 18.62 -20.73 -31.80
C THR A 243 19.88 -21.62 -31.75
N GLY A 244 19.74 -22.95 -31.71
CA GLY A 244 20.83 -23.91 -31.61
C GLY A 244 21.32 -24.52 -32.94
N GLY A 245 20.88 -23.99 -34.07
CA GLY A 245 21.21 -24.48 -35.43
C GLY A 245 22.16 -23.54 -36.17
N ASP A 246 23.37 -23.29 -35.63
CA ASP A 246 24.47 -22.69 -36.40
C ASP A 246 25.83 -23.33 -35.99
#